data_b8e2af8ae751e3250fd94f7147dc94ef
#
_entry.id   b8e2af8ae751e3250fd94f7147dc94ef
#
_cell.length_a   1.000
_cell.length_b   1.000
_cell.length_c   1.000
_cell.angle_alpha   90.00
_cell.angle_beta   90.00
_cell.angle_gamma   90.00
#
_symmetry.space_group_name_H-M   'P 1'
#
loop_
_entity.id
_entity.type
_entity.pdbx_description
1 polymer ?
#
loop_
_entity_poly.entity_id
_entity_poly.type
_entity_poly.pdbx_seq_one_letter_code
_entity_poly.pdbx_strand_id
1 'polypeptide(L)'
;MKQKIIAIMGPSGAGKDTVANILSIALNIPLLCSFTTRPMRDGEVNGREHFFVKECKTPKKDMLAYTEYGGYEYWTEISQIEDTAIYVIDERGFLSICEHFPDIELMSIYVAAKPETLKARGIAPERTKRDEYRVSLDINSFDYVISNNSSLYRLLTTTLNLVRCIKTDNGEVPEYAADIEEKLKKGGMISENAIRIFSSFY
;
A
#
# COMPACT_ATOMS: atom_id res chain seq x y z
N MET A 1 9.06 20.27 -7.69
CA MET A 1 9.75 18.98 -7.38
C MET A 1 9.12 17.91 -8.24
N LYS A 2 9.81 16.81 -8.54
CA LYS A 2 9.25 15.69 -9.28
C LYS A 2 8.31 14.91 -8.35
N GLN A 3 7.08 14.61 -8.80
CA GLN A 3 6.16 13.81 -8.00
C GLN A 3 6.70 12.38 -7.84
N LYS A 4 6.47 11.78 -6.66
CA LYS A 4 6.95 10.42 -6.35
C LYS A 4 5.81 9.54 -5.84
N ILE A 5 5.77 8.29 -6.26
CA ILE A 5 4.84 7.28 -5.76
C ILE A 5 5.63 6.10 -5.19
N ILE A 6 5.30 5.73 -3.94
CA ILE A 6 5.69 4.46 -3.35
C ILE A 6 4.57 3.47 -3.65
N ALA A 7 4.76 2.65 -4.68
CA ALA A 7 3.77 1.69 -5.15
C ALA A 7 3.91 0.36 -4.39
N ILE A 8 2.82 -0.11 -3.76
CA ILE A 8 2.81 -1.35 -2.98
C ILE A 8 1.96 -2.38 -3.69
N MET A 9 2.58 -3.46 -4.11
CA MET A 9 1.99 -4.57 -4.87
C MET A 9 2.05 -5.88 -4.09
N GLY A 10 1.33 -6.88 -4.55
CA GLY A 10 1.32 -8.23 -3.95
C GLY A 10 -0.08 -8.82 -3.93
N PRO A 11 -0.26 -10.13 -3.68
CA PRO A 11 -1.54 -10.82 -3.74
C PRO A 11 -2.54 -10.33 -2.67
N SER A 12 -3.81 -10.67 -2.86
CA SER A 12 -4.86 -10.41 -1.86
C SER A 12 -4.51 -11.09 -0.54
N GLY A 13 -4.65 -10.37 0.58
CA GLY A 13 -4.30 -10.89 1.90
C GLY A 13 -2.81 -10.95 2.21
N ALA A 14 -1.92 -10.50 1.33
CA ALA A 14 -0.49 -10.43 1.60
C ALA A 14 -0.12 -9.42 2.69
N GLY A 15 -1.01 -8.45 3.00
CA GLY A 15 -0.76 -7.42 4.04
C GLY A 15 -0.30 -6.09 3.47
N LYS A 16 -0.59 -5.80 2.19
CA LYS A 16 -0.27 -4.53 1.52
C LYS A 16 -0.78 -3.31 2.29
N ASP A 17 -2.05 -3.34 2.70
CA ASP A 17 -2.66 -2.22 3.41
C ASP A 17 -1.98 -1.98 4.77
N THR A 18 -1.57 -3.04 5.45
CA THR A 18 -0.80 -2.94 6.71
C THR A 18 0.55 -2.27 6.46
N VAL A 19 1.30 -2.72 5.46
CA VAL A 19 2.59 -2.13 5.07
C VAL A 19 2.40 -0.67 4.68
N ALA A 20 1.39 -0.36 3.84
CA ALA A 20 1.08 0.98 3.39
C ALA A 20 0.80 1.94 4.56
N ASN A 21 -0.02 1.51 5.52
CA ASN A 21 -0.33 2.32 6.71
C ASN A 21 0.91 2.54 7.59
N ILE A 22 1.74 1.52 7.80
CA ILE A 22 2.98 1.67 8.58
C ILE A 22 3.91 2.69 7.89
N LEU A 23 4.12 2.57 6.59
CA LEU A 23 4.94 3.51 5.82
C LEU A 23 4.37 4.93 5.86
N SER A 24 3.04 5.07 5.68
CA SER A 24 2.36 6.37 5.71
C SER A 24 2.59 7.09 7.05
N ILE A 25 2.40 6.39 8.17
CA ILE A 25 2.61 6.95 9.50
C ILE A 25 4.09 7.27 9.75
N ALA A 26 4.99 6.32 9.45
CA ALA A 26 6.41 6.44 9.76
C ALA A 26 7.15 7.47 8.89
N LEU A 27 6.72 7.65 7.63
CA LEU A 27 7.31 8.60 6.69
C LEU A 27 6.53 9.93 6.63
N ASN A 28 5.34 10.00 7.26
CA ASN A 28 4.40 11.11 7.14
C ASN A 28 4.02 11.41 5.66
N ILE A 29 3.76 10.35 4.89
CA ILE A 29 3.40 10.41 3.47
C ILE A 29 1.93 9.98 3.32
N PRO A 30 1.09 10.73 2.57
CA PRO A 30 -0.32 10.39 2.40
C PRO A 30 -0.51 9.09 1.60
N LEU A 31 -1.58 8.36 1.93
CA LEU A 31 -2.07 7.24 1.14
C LEU A 31 -2.99 7.77 0.03
N LEU A 32 -2.79 7.32 -1.20
CA LEU A 32 -3.76 7.57 -2.27
C LEU A 32 -5.01 6.72 -2.01
N CYS A 33 -6.15 7.40 -1.93
CA CYS A 33 -7.45 6.77 -1.79
C CYS A 33 -8.18 6.84 -3.13
N SER A 34 -8.49 5.69 -3.73
CA SER A 34 -9.17 5.63 -5.02
C SER A 34 -10.66 6.01 -4.88
N PHE A 35 -11.21 6.57 -5.94
CA PHE A 35 -12.66 6.72 -6.12
C PHE A 35 -13.27 5.43 -6.63
N THR A 36 -14.55 5.21 -6.33
CA THR A 36 -15.31 4.09 -6.89
C THR A 36 -16.80 4.40 -7.01
N THR A 37 -17.42 3.86 -8.05
CA THR A 37 -18.90 3.88 -8.21
C THR A 37 -19.58 2.72 -7.48
N ARG A 38 -18.80 1.80 -6.90
CA ARG A 38 -19.33 0.70 -6.08
C ARG A 38 -20.01 1.23 -4.82
N PRO A 39 -21.19 0.69 -4.45
CA PRO A 39 -21.76 0.99 -3.14
C PRO A 39 -20.82 0.64 -1.99
N MET A 40 -20.81 1.48 -0.96
CA MET A 40 -20.07 1.23 0.28
C MET A 40 -20.61 -0.02 0.97
N ARG A 41 -19.73 -0.87 1.49
CA ARG A 41 -20.10 -2.07 2.25
C ARG A 41 -20.17 -1.74 3.75
N ASP A 42 -20.79 -2.65 4.51
CA ASP A 42 -20.81 -2.52 5.97
C ASP A 42 -19.39 -2.50 6.55
N GLY A 43 -19.14 -1.54 7.43
CA GLY A 43 -17.85 -1.34 8.08
C GLY A 43 -16.82 -0.54 7.27
N GLU A 44 -17.08 -0.21 5.99
CA GLU A 44 -16.25 0.71 5.21
C GLU A 44 -16.55 2.17 5.59
N VAL A 45 -15.57 3.04 5.43
CA VAL A 45 -15.68 4.48 5.70
C VAL A 45 -15.28 5.27 4.45
N ASN A 46 -16.10 6.21 4.05
CA ASN A 46 -15.82 7.06 2.90
C ASN A 46 -14.53 7.88 3.12
N GLY A 47 -13.62 7.82 2.16
CA GLY A 47 -12.30 8.47 2.24
C GLY A 47 -11.23 7.65 2.97
N ARG A 48 -11.57 6.47 3.50
CA ARG A 48 -10.61 5.52 4.08
C ARG A 48 -10.32 4.35 3.14
N GLU A 49 -11.34 3.58 2.78
CA GLU A 49 -11.20 2.49 1.80
C GLU A 49 -11.24 3.02 0.37
N HIS A 50 -12.25 3.84 0.09
CA HIS A 50 -12.46 4.54 -1.18
C HIS A 50 -13.24 5.83 -0.95
N PHE A 51 -13.18 6.76 -1.91
CA PHE A 51 -14.18 7.79 -2.07
C PHE A 51 -15.35 7.19 -2.87
N PHE A 52 -16.48 6.95 -2.19
CA PHE A 52 -17.65 6.34 -2.80
C PHE A 52 -18.51 7.42 -3.48
N VAL A 53 -18.66 7.32 -4.79
CA VAL A 53 -19.40 8.28 -5.62
C VAL A 53 -20.43 7.57 -6.49
N LYS A 54 -21.43 8.30 -6.96
CA LYS A 54 -22.49 7.72 -7.80
C LYS A 54 -22.06 7.47 -9.24
N GLU A 55 -21.19 8.30 -9.76
CA GLU A 55 -20.71 8.28 -11.16
C GLU A 55 -19.29 8.81 -11.26
N CYS A 56 -18.56 8.37 -12.28
CA CYS A 56 -17.24 8.89 -12.60
C CYS A 56 -17.38 10.16 -13.44
N LYS A 57 -16.96 11.31 -12.90
CA LYS A 57 -16.92 12.60 -13.61
C LYS A 57 -15.50 13.04 -13.97
N THR A 58 -14.49 12.33 -13.51
CA THR A 58 -13.11 12.66 -13.76
C THR A 58 -12.73 12.39 -15.21
N PRO A 59 -12.21 13.37 -15.95
CA PRO A 59 -11.69 13.12 -17.29
C PRO A 59 -10.56 12.10 -17.27
N LYS A 60 -10.52 11.19 -18.24
CA LYS A 60 -9.47 10.13 -18.29
C LYS A 60 -8.05 10.67 -18.28
N LYS A 61 -7.81 11.85 -18.86
CA LYS A 61 -6.49 12.52 -18.86
C LYS A 61 -6.01 12.95 -17.47
N ASP A 62 -6.94 13.10 -16.51
CA ASP A 62 -6.65 13.52 -15.13
C ASP A 62 -6.57 12.31 -14.18
N MET A 63 -6.81 11.10 -14.70
CA MET A 63 -6.70 9.85 -13.96
C MET A 63 -5.26 9.32 -13.96
N LEU A 64 -4.74 9.04 -12.78
CA LEU A 64 -3.46 8.34 -12.60
C LEU A 64 -3.60 6.84 -12.92
N ALA A 65 -4.70 6.24 -12.49
CA ALA A 65 -5.05 4.85 -12.75
C ALA A 65 -6.57 4.71 -12.87
N TYR A 66 -7.00 3.76 -13.71
CA TYR A 66 -8.40 3.44 -13.91
C TYR A 66 -8.57 1.94 -14.14
N THR A 67 -9.61 1.36 -13.55
CA THR A 67 -10.02 -0.02 -13.80
C THR A 67 -11.53 -0.18 -13.62
N GLU A 68 -12.10 -1.14 -14.35
CA GLU A 68 -13.48 -1.59 -14.15
C GLU A 68 -13.47 -3.00 -13.56
N TYR A 69 -14.25 -3.22 -12.52
CA TYR A 69 -14.39 -4.53 -11.90
C TYR A 69 -15.80 -4.74 -11.35
N GLY A 70 -16.42 -5.85 -11.72
CA GLY A 70 -17.76 -6.21 -11.26
C GLY A 70 -18.85 -5.22 -11.65
N GLY A 71 -18.69 -4.51 -12.78
CA GLY A 71 -19.61 -3.48 -13.26
C GLY A 71 -19.46 -2.13 -12.54
N TYR A 72 -18.40 -1.95 -11.76
CA TYR A 72 -18.08 -0.71 -11.07
C TYR A 72 -16.73 -0.15 -11.51
N GLU A 73 -16.63 1.18 -11.54
CA GLU A 73 -15.43 1.92 -11.87
C GLU A 73 -14.59 2.19 -10.60
N TYR A 74 -13.27 2.15 -10.78
CA TYR A 74 -12.29 2.52 -9.76
C TYR A 74 -11.21 3.38 -10.41
N TRP A 75 -10.89 4.53 -9.82
CA TRP A 75 -9.84 5.40 -10.35
C TRP A 75 -9.16 6.20 -9.25
N THR A 76 -8.01 6.72 -9.58
CA THR A 76 -7.23 7.63 -8.73
C THR A 76 -6.85 8.83 -9.60
N GLU A 77 -6.84 10.02 -9.03
CA GLU A 77 -6.54 11.25 -9.77
C GLU A 77 -5.08 11.68 -9.55
N ILE A 78 -4.47 12.24 -10.58
CA ILE A 78 -3.11 12.79 -10.52
C ILE A 78 -3.04 13.91 -9.47
N SER A 79 -4.12 14.69 -9.33
CA SER A 79 -4.26 15.79 -8.36
C SER A 79 -4.12 15.37 -6.90
N GLN A 80 -4.25 14.06 -6.60
CA GLN A 80 -4.06 13.54 -5.25
C GLN A 80 -2.59 13.45 -4.83
N ILE A 81 -1.65 13.62 -5.77
CA ILE A 81 -0.21 13.58 -5.49
C ILE A 81 0.29 15.01 -5.38
N GLU A 82 0.56 15.48 -4.16
CA GLU A 82 1.23 16.77 -3.95
C GLU A 82 2.72 16.66 -4.28
N ASP A 83 3.51 15.99 -3.44
CA ASP A 83 4.93 15.72 -3.63
C ASP A 83 5.19 14.22 -3.71
N THR A 84 4.91 13.49 -2.65
CA THR A 84 5.08 12.03 -2.55
C THR A 84 3.81 11.41 -2.00
N ALA A 85 3.41 10.26 -2.56
CA ALA A 85 2.25 9.51 -2.10
C ALA A 85 2.54 8.00 -2.05
N ILE A 86 1.83 7.28 -1.16
CA ILE A 86 1.85 5.82 -1.12
C ILE A 86 0.61 5.30 -1.83
N TYR A 87 0.78 4.35 -2.72
CA TYR A 87 -0.31 3.78 -3.49
C TYR A 87 -0.32 2.25 -3.46
N VAL A 88 -1.40 1.66 -2.93
CA VAL A 88 -1.65 0.22 -3.02
C VAL A 88 -2.31 -0.06 -4.38
N ILE A 89 -1.58 -0.66 -5.29
CA ILE A 89 -1.97 -0.85 -6.68
C ILE A 89 -1.66 -2.29 -7.14
N ASP A 90 -2.26 -2.75 -8.22
CA ASP A 90 -1.88 -4.00 -8.87
C ASP A 90 -0.78 -3.77 -9.93
N GLU A 91 -0.22 -4.86 -10.44
CA GLU A 91 0.90 -4.80 -11.41
C GLU A 91 0.49 -4.14 -12.73
N ARG A 92 -0.77 -4.30 -13.18
CA ARG A 92 -1.25 -3.65 -14.41
C ARG A 92 -1.33 -2.16 -14.25
N GLY A 93 -1.90 -1.71 -13.12
CA GLY A 93 -1.96 -0.28 -12.79
C GLY A 93 -0.57 0.32 -12.64
N PHE A 94 0.37 -0.38 -12.00
CA PHE A 94 1.76 0.04 -11.89
C PHE A 94 2.43 0.22 -13.27
N LEU A 95 2.32 -0.78 -14.15
CA LEU A 95 2.86 -0.70 -15.51
C LEU A 95 2.22 0.42 -16.33
N SER A 96 0.92 0.64 -16.17
CA SER A 96 0.22 1.75 -16.82
C SER A 96 0.77 3.11 -16.37
N ILE A 97 1.08 3.28 -15.08
CA ILE A 97 1.70 4.51 -14.58
C ILE A 97 3.10 4.67 -15.18
N CYS A 98 3.93 3.62 -15.23
CA CYS A 98 5.25 3.66 -15.86
C CYS A 98 5.18 4.13 -17.31
N GLU A 99 4.17 3.66 -18.08
CA GLU A 99 4.00 3.96 -19.48
C GLU A 99 3.49 5.38 -19.74
N HIS A 100 2.47 5.81 -18.97
CA HIS A 100 1.75 7.05 -19.27
C HIS A 100 2.26 8.26 -18.47
N PHE A 101 2.99 8.04 -17.38
CA PHE A 101 3.49 9.10 -16.48
C PHE A 101 5.00 8.98 -16.23
N PRO A 102 5.85 9.07 -17.27
CA PRO A 102 7.32 8.86 -17.13
C PRO A 102 7.99 9.93 -16.26
N ASP A 103 7.32 11.05 -16.02
CA ASP A 103 7.82 12.11 -15.13
C ASP A 103 7.59 11.85 -13.64
N ILE A 104 6.76 10.88 -13.29
CA ILE A 104 6.56 10.45 -11.90
C ILE A 104 7.68 9.48 -11.50
N GLU A 105 8.36 9.77 -10.40
CA GLU A 105 9.33 8.83 -9.82
C GLU A 105 8.59 7.70 -9.10
N LEU A 106 8.88 6.45 -9.46
CA LEU A 106 8.26 5.27 -8.89
C LEU A 106 9.25 4.49 -8.03
N MET A 107 8.86 4.19 -6.80
CA MET A 107 9.52 3.22 -5.93
C MET A 107 8.57 2.04 -5.75
N SER A 108 8.99 0.84 -6.08
CA SER A 108 8.17 -0.36 -6.10
C SER A 108 8.45 -1.28 -4.91
N ILE A 109 7.41 -1.65 -4.17
CA ILE A 109 7.48 -2.57 -3.03
C ILE A 109 6.55 -3.76 -3.29
N TYR A 110 7.08 -4.98 -3.26
CA TYR A 110 6.27 -6.18 -3.37
C TYR A 110 6.10 -6.87 -2.01
N VAL A 111 4.86 -7.06 -1.57
CA VAL A 111 4.54 -7.79 -0.35
C VAL A 111 4.20 -9.24 -0.72
N ALA A 112 5.15 -10.12 -0.49
CA ALA A 112 5.05 -11.55 -0.79
C ALA A 112 4.43 -12.33 0.38
N ALA A 113 3.56 -13.29 0.07
CA ALA A 113 3.07 -14.28 1.02
C ALA A 113 2.91 -15.63 0.33
N LYS A 114 3.24 -16.71 1.04
CA LYS A 114 3.10 -18.09 0.52
C LYS A 114 1.62 -18.46 0.36
N PRO A 115 1.28 -19.31 -0.61
CA PRO A 115 -0.10 -19.79 -0.81
C PRO A 115 -0.74 -20.35 0.46
N GLU A 116 0.02 -21.11 1.27
CA GLU A 116 -0.45 -21.68 2.52
C GLU A 116 -0.81 -20.59 3.54
N THR A 117 -0.01 -19.52 3.60
CA THR A 117 -0.26 -18.36 4.47
C THR A 117 -1.52 -17.62 4.02
N LEU A 118 -1.69 -17.38 2.73
CA LEU A 118 -2.88 -16.74 2.17
C LEU A 118 -4.14 -17.56 2.44
N LYS A 119 -4.07 -18.88 2.25
CA LYS A 119 -5.16 -19.82 2.56
C LYS A 119 -5.54 -19.76 4.05
N ALA A 120 -4.56 -19.77 4.94
CA ALA A 120 -4.78 -19.69 6.38
C ALA A 120 -5.43 -18.37 6.83
N ARG A 121 -5.25 -17.28 6.07
CA ARG A 121 -5.87 -15.97 6.31
C ARG A 121 -7.33 -15.88 5.84
N GLY A 122 -7.88 -16.94 5.23
CA GLY A 122 -9.30 -17.01 4.86
C GLY A 122 -9.70 -16.00 3.79
N ILE A 123 -8.88 -15.80 2.76
CA ILE A 123 -9.19 -14.86 1.66
C ILE A 123 -10.42 -15.34 0.90
N ALA A 124 -11.38 -14.44 0.67
CA ALA A 124 -12.60 -14.75 -0.07
C ALA A 124 -12.29 -15.32 -1.47
N PRO A 125 -13.01 -16.36 -1.92
CA PRO A 125 -12.74 -17.06 -3.18
C PRO A 125 -12.70 -16.13 -4.42
N GLU A 126 -13.55 -15.10 -4.44
CA GLU A 126 -13.60 -14.11 -5.52
C GLU A 126 -12.27 -13.33 -5.63
N ARG A 127 -11.63 -13.05 -4.50
CA ARG A 127 -10.34 -12.36 -4.44
C ARG A 127 -9.21 -13.26 -4.92
N THR A 128 -9.25 -14.54 -4.56
CA THR A 128 -8.29 -15.55 -5.04
C THR A 128 -8.38 -15.73 -6.55
N LYS A 129 -9.60 -15.87 -7.09
CA LYS A 129 -9.82 -15.91 -8.55
C LYS A 129 -9.30 -14.68 -9.27
N ARG A 130 -9.51 -13.50 -8.72
CA ARG A 130 -8.94 -12.27 -9.30
C ARG A 130 -7.42 -12.32 -9.36
N ASP A 131 -6.79 -12.86 -8.32
CA ASP A 131 -5.33 -12.95 -8.26
C ASP A 131 -4.74 -13.95 -9.28
N GLU A 132 -5.52 -14.93 -9.79
CA GLU A 132 -5.11 -15.83 -10.88
C GLU A 132 -4.87 -15.09 -12.22
N TYR A 133 -5.52 -13.93 -12.41
CA TYR A 133 -5.40 -13.10 -13.62
C TYR A 133 -4.41 -11.94 -13.46
N ARG A 134 -3.65 -11.89 -12.37
CA ARG A 134 -2.63 -10.86 -12.15
C ARG A 134 -1.49 -11.02 -13.15
N VAL A 135 -0.93 -9.91 -13.57
CA VAL A 135 0.31 -9.91 -14.33
C VAL A 135 1.42 -10.39 -13.40
N SER A 136 2.17 -11.40 -13.85
CA SER A 136 3.35 -11.87 -13.12
C SER A 136 4.54 -11.01 -13.52
N LEU A 137 5.08 -10.26 -12.58
CA LEU A 137 6.36 -9.57 -12.71
C LEU A 137 7.44 -10.39 -12.02
N ASP A 138 8.68 -10.30 -12.52
CA ASP A 138 9.82 -10.89 -11.84
C ASP A 138 9.97 -10.21 -10.47
N ILE A 139 10.07 -10.99 -9.41
CA ILE A 139 10.24 -10.48 -8.04
C ILE A 139 11.51 -9.64 -7.90
N ASN A 140 12.52 -9.89 -8.73
CA ASN A 140 13.78 -9.14 -8.76
C ASN A 140 13.65 -7.78 -9.46
N SER A 141 12.52 -7.49 -10.10
CA SER A 141 12.28 -6.18 -10.74
C SER A 141 11.75 -5.14 -9.77
N PHE A 142 11.42 -5.52 -8.54
CA PHE A 142 10.97 -4.59 -7.50
C PHE A 142 12.14 -4.01 -6.73
N ASP A 143 12.06 -2.74 -6.35
CA ASP A 143 13.09 -2.09 -5.53
C ASP A 143 13.19 -2.73 -4.16
N TYR A 144 12.05 -3.15 -3.58
CA TYR A 144 11.99 -3.84 -2.29
C TYR A 144 10.99 -4.98 -2.27
N VAL A 145 11.32 -6.05 -1.54
CA VAL A 145 10.44 -7.20 -1.32
C VAL A 145 10.28 -7.46 0.18
N ILE A 146 9.04 -7.47 0.65
CA ILE A 146 8.69 -7.80 2.04
C ILE A 146 8.02 -9.16 2.08
N SER A 147 8.63 -10.14 2.76
CA SER A 147 8.03 -11.46 2.99
C SER A 147 7.14 -11.44 4.24
N ASN A 148 5.82 -11.64 4.05
CA ASN A 148 4.84 -11.68 5.13
C ASN A 148 4.27 -13.10 5.35
N ASN A 149 5.11 -14.01 5.83
CA ASN A 149 4.76 -15.40 6.13
C ASN A 149 4.78 -15.72 7.64
N SER A 150 4.94 -14.73 8.47
CA SER A 150 5.09 -14.86 9.93
C SER A 150 4.07 -14.02 10.68
N SER A 151 4.41 -13.59 11.89
CA SER A 151 3.57 -12.77 12.75
C SER A 151 3.47 -11.31 12.25
N LEU A 152 2.45 -10.60 12.74
CA LEU A 152 2.31 -9.15 12.54
C LEU A 152 3.54 -8.38 13.05
N TYR A 153 4.12 -8.83 14.16
CA TYR A 153 5.35 -8.26 14.70
C TYR A 153 6.52 -8.31 13.71
N ARG A 154 6.71 -9.47 13.05
CA ARG A 154 7.74 -9.61 12.00
C ARG A 154 7.47 -8.65 10.83
N LEU A 155 6.23 -8.54 10.39
CA LEU A 155 5.87 -7.61 9.32
C LEU A 155 6.18 -6.17 9.72
N LEU A 156 5.80 -5.77 10.92
CA LEU A 156 6.09 -4.44 11.48
C LEU A 156 7.59 -4.16 11.49
N THR A 157 8.41 -5.05 12.09
CA THR A 157 9.87 -4.89 12.17
C THR A 157 10.50 -4.79 10.78
N THR A 158 10.09 -5.64 9.84
CA THR A 158 10.62 -5.62 8.47
C THR A 158 10.26 -4.31 7.77
N THR A 159 9.02 -3.83 7.96
CA THR A 159 8.58 -2.56 7.35
C THR A 159 9.31 -1.36 7.96
N LEU A 160 9.56 -1.35 9.28
CA LEU A 160 10.34 -0.29 9.93
C LEU A 160 11.82 -0.29 9.48
N ASN A 161 12.40 -1.44 9.21
CA ASN A 161 13.74 -1.50 8.61
C ASN A 161 13.73 -0.92 7.18
N LEU A 162 12.67 -1.17 6.40
CA LEU A 162 12.51 -0.52 5.10
C LEU A 162 12.38 1.01 5.23
N VAL A 163 11.63 1.52 6.22
CA VAL A 163 11.56 2.96 6.51
C VAL A 163 12.95 3.55 6.71
N ARG A 164 13.82 2.86 7.47
CA ARG A 164 15.21 3.30 7.69
C ARG A 164 15.98 3.36 6.37
N CYS A 165 15.88 2.35 5.52
CA CYS A 165 16.53 2.34 4.21
C CYS A 165 16.05 3.54 3.37
N ILE A 166 14.74 3.75 3.24
CA ILE A 166 14.16 4.86 2.47
C ILE A 166 14.66 6.22 2.98
N LYS A 167 14.69 6.43 4.30
CA LYS A 167 15.19 7.68 4.90
C LYS A 167 16.69 7.87 4.63
N THR A 168 17.49 6.82 4.77
CA THR A 168 18.92 6.87 4.50
C THR A 168 19.21 7.18 3.04
N ASP A 169 18.48 6.56 2.10
CA ASP A 169 18.62 6.79 0.66
C ASP A 169 18.25 8.23 0.30
N ASN A 170 17.31 8.85 1.02
CA ASN A 170 16.96 10.26 0.88
C ASN A 170 17.92 11.22 1.63
N GLY A 171 18.97 10.71 2.29
CA GLY A 171 19.91 11.50 3.09
C GLY A 171 19.37 11.98 4.44
N GLU A 172 18.25 11.42 4.89
CA GLU A 172 17.65 11.76 6.18
C GLU A 172 18.27 10.93 7.31
N VAL A 173 18.39 11.53 8.51
CA VAL A 173 18.77 10.78 9.72
C VAL A 173 17.54 10.00 10.19
N PRO A 174 17.62 8.67 10.31
CA PRO A 174 16.49 7.87 10.78
C PRO A 174 16.02 8.31 12.17
N GLU A 175 14.72 8.50 12.33
CA GLU A 175 14.11 8.72 13.65
C GLU A 175 14.35 7.52 14.57
N TYR A 176 14.39 7.75 15.89
CA TYR A 176 14.45 6.66 16.85
C TYR A 176 13.18 5.79 16.75
N ALA A 177 13.36 4.49 16.91
CA ALA A 177 12.25 3.52 16.83
C ALA A 177 11.07 3.88 17.76
N ALA A 178 11.35 4.46 18.93
CA ALA A 178 10.35 4.90 19.91
C ALA A 178 9.37 5.93 19.34
N ASP A 179 9.83 6.90 18.54
CA ASP A 179 8.98 7.93 17.96
C ASP A 179 8.02 7.34 16.93
N ILE A 180 8.50 6.37 16.15
CA ILE A 180 7.69 5.66 15.16
C ILE A 180 6.65 4.77 15.87
N GLU A 181 7.05 4.08 16.94
CA GLU A 181 6.14 3.27 17.77
C GLU A 181 4.99 4.11 18.35
N GLU A 182 5.30 5.30 18.87
CA GLU A 182 4.29 6.23 19.38
C GLU A 182 3.31 6.68 18.30
N LYS A 183 3.81 7.02 17.10
CA LYS A 183 2.97 7.37 15.94
C LYS A 183 2.05 6.21 15.53
N LEU A 184 2.58 4.97 15.48
CA LEU A 184 1.80 3.78 15.14
C LEU A 184 0.72 3.47 16.18
N LYS A 185 1.02 3.70 17.48
CA LYS A 185 0.07 3.57 18.58
C LYS A 185 -1.07 4.59 18.45
N LYS A 186 -0.74 5.87 18.25
CA LYS A 186 -1.73 6.95 18.04
C LYS A 186 -2.60 6.69 16.81
N GLY A 187 -2.05 6.10 15.76
CA GLY A 187 -2.78 5.69 14.56
C GLY A 187 -3.62 4.41 14.70
N GLY A 188 -3.65 3.79 15.88
CA GLY A 188 -4.41 2.56 16.14
C GLY A 188 -3.89 1.32 15.40
N MET A 189 -2.68 1.36 14.84
CA MET A 189 -2.09 0.28 14.04
C MET A 189 -1.56 -0.90 14.89
N ILE A 190 -1.19 -0.64 16.13
CA ILE A 190 -0.64 -1.63 17.05
C ILE A 190 -1.22 -1.48 18.45
N SER A 191 -1.46 -2.62 19.12
CA SER A 191 -1.89 -2.63 20.50
C SER A 191 -0.73 -2.38 21.48
N GLU A 192 -1.05 -1.95 22.72
CA GLU A 192 -0.04 -1.75 23.76
C GLU A 192 0.79 -3.01 24.05
N ASN A 193 0.18 -4.19 23.95
CA ASN A 193 0.88 -5.46 24.15
C ASN A 193 1.90 -5.76 23.05
N ALA A 194 1.60 -5.40 21.80
CA ALA A 194 2.53 -5.55 20.68
C ALA A 194 3.74 -4.61 20.83
N ILE A 195 3.55 -3.41 21.38
CA ILE A 195 4.63 -2.46 21.66
C ILE A 195 5.56 -2.96 22.77
N ARG A 196 5.01 -3.54 23.86
CA ARG A 196 5.84 -4.11 24.94
C ARG A 196 6.81 -5.17 24.44
N ILE A 197 6.36 -6.01 23.50
CA ILE A 197 7.21 -7.03 22.86
C ILE A 197 8.28 -6.35 21.99
N PHE A 198 7.94 -5.24 21.32
CA PHE A 198 8.85 -4.49 20.45
C PHE A 198 9.98 -3.82 21.25
N SER A 199 9.64 -3.15 22.36
CA SER A 199 10.58 -2.45 23.23
C SER A 199 11.52 -3.37 24.01
N SER A 200 11.20 -4.67 24.14
CA SER A 200 12.06 -5.64 24.84
C SER A 200 13.21 -6.19 24.00
N PHE A 201 13.33 -5.80 22.72
CA PHE A 201 14.37 -6.26 21.79
C PHE A 201 15.37 -5.17 21.37
N TYR A 202 15.26 -3.98 21.93
CA TYR A 202 16.20 -2.87 21.85
C TYR A 202 16.72 -2.54 23.25
#